data_64a8c6be11e4d6fc7bec6c308f8a1c81
#
_entry.id   64a8c6be11e4d6fc7bec6c308f8a1c81
#
_cell.length_a   1.000
_cell.length_b   1.000
_cell.length_c   1.000
_cell.angle_alpha   90.00
_cell.angle_beta   90.00
_cell.angle_gamma   90.00
#
_symmetry.space_group_name_H-M   'P 1'
#
loop_
_entity.id
_entity.type
_entity.pdbx_description
1 polymer ?
#
loop_
_entity_poly.entity_id
_entity_poly.type
_entity_poly.pdbx_seq_one_letter_code
_entity_poly.pdbx_strand_id
1 'polypeptide(L)'
;YEISACLVGSEMCIRDSTKVFPDSLTRMVASMVQDPEIMGLCGETKIANKAQTWVTMIQVFEYYISHHQTKGFESCFGVVTCLAGCFSAYRIKAPKGPKGFYVPILANPDIVEHYSENVVDTLHKKNLLLLGEDRYLTTLMLKTFPKRKLMFVPSAVCKTVVPDAFRVLRSQRRRWINSTVHNLFELIQVNGLCGTFCFSMRFVVFMDTVGTLVLPAAIAFTVYVVITAILTPIQNQGKEPGQKKEFPTLPLVLLALILGLPGVLIVVTSRRFMYVIWMLIYLISLPIWNLVLPAYAYWHMDDFSWGATRVVQGEKKGESHGSAAVSYTHLTLP
;
A
#
# COMPACT_ATOMS: atom_id res chain seq x y z
N TYR A 1 -5.22 21.12 16.28
CA TYR A 1 -4.05 20.37 16.77
C TYR A 1 -3.43 19.65 15.59
N GLU A 2 -2.37 20.24 15.04
CA GLU A 2 -1.50 19.59 14.06
C GLU A 2 -0.55 18.69 14.84
N ILE A 3 -0.71 17.38 14.69
CA ILE A 3 0.24 16.43 15.24
C ILE A 3 1.08 15.93 14.07
N SER A 4 2.26 16.51 13.96
CA SER A 4 3.34 16.00 13.11
C SER A 4 3.99 14.81 13.82
N ALA A 5 3.64 13.61 13.45
CA ALA A 5 4.28 12.41 13.97
C ALA A 5 5.04 11.69 12.87
N CYS A 6 6.20 12.20 12.51
CA CYS A 6 7.23 11.46 11.83
C CYS A 6 8.60 12.03 12.21
N LEU A 7 9.12 11.56 13.33
CA LEU A 7 10.47 11.85 13.79
C LEU A 7 11.30 10.58 13.63
N VAL A 8 11.81 10.34 12.43
CA VAL A 8 13.01 9.51 12.25
C VAL A 8 13.72 9.98 10.98
N GLY A 9 14.92 10.51 11.13
CA GLY A 9 15.87 10.82 10.06
C GLY A 9 15.45 11.99 9.17
N SER A 10 16.22 13.03 9.21
CA SER A 10 16.43 14.22 8.35
C SER A 10 15.29 14.82 7.50
N GLU A 11 14.09 14.25 7.41
CA GLU A 11 12.96 14.88 6.75
C GLU A 11 11.69 14.78 7.61
N MET A 12 11.31 15.91 8.17
CA MET A 12 10.00 16.09 8.77
C MET A 12 8.97 16.17 7.63
N CYS A 13 8.40 15.03 7.23
CA CYS A 13 7.29 15.00 6.30
C CYS A 13 6.03 15.57 6.95
N ILE A 14 5.87 16.87 6.93
CA ILE A 14 4.59 17.53 7.23
C ILE A 14 3.67 17.25 6.04
N ARG A 15 2.80 16.27 6.18
CA ARG A 15 1.72 16.03 5.20
C ARG A 15 0.54 16.92 5.54
N ASP A 16 0.60 18.19 5.13
CA ASP A 16 -0.47 19.18 5.22
C ASP A 16 -1.77 18.76 4.51
N SER A 17 -1.68 17.76 3.63
CA SER A 17 -2.80 17.18 2.90
C SER A 17 -3.63 16.16 3.69
N THR A 18 -3.24 15.82 4.93
CA THR A 18 -3.92 14.79 5.73
C THR A 18 -4.61 15.39 6.95
N LYS A 19 -5.94 15.25 7.01
CA LYS A 19 -6.77 15.67 8.14
C LYS A 19 -7.17 14.48 8.99
N VAL A 20 -6.74 14.47 10.24
CA VAL A 20 -7.07 13.43 11.23
C VAL A 20 -8.38 13.78 11.94
N PHE A 21 -9.24 12.78 12.19
CA PHE A 21 -10.45 12.99 13.00
C PHE A 21 -10.10 13.10 14.48
N PRO A 22 -10.86 13.90 15.28
CA PRO A 22 -10.50 14.23 16.67
C PRO A 22 -10.20 13.02 17.56
N ASP A 23 -11.03 11.97 17.48
CA ASP A 23 -10.90 10.80 18.35
C ASP A 23 -9.89 9.76 17.85
N SER A 24 -9.31 9.96 16.67
CA SER A 24 -8.50 8.93 16.01
C SER A 24 -7.21 8.65 16.77
N LEU A 25 -6.54 9.68 17.26
CA LEU A 25 -5.32 9.52 18.06
C LEU A 25 -5.61 8.78 19.36
N THR A 26 -6.68 9.17 20.07
CA THR A 26 -7.09 8.52 21.33
C THR A 26 -7.37 7.03 21.10
N ARG A 27 -8.02 6.66 19.99
CA ARG A 27 -8.30 5.26 19.65
C ARG A 27 -7.02 4.46 19.34
N MET A 28 -6.05 5.08 18.65
CA MET A 28 -4.75 4.47 18.39
C MET A 28 -3.99 4.23 19.71
N VAL A 29 -3.92 5.24 20.58
CA VAL A 29 -3.25 5.13 21.88
C VAL A 29 -3.95 4.10 22.77
N ALA A 30 -5.28 4.10 22.82
CA ALA A 30 -6.05 3.13 23.61
C ALA A 30 -5.72 1.67 23.17
N SER A 31 -5.66 1.42 21.86
CA SER A 31 -5.28 0.10 21.34
C SER A 31 -3.86 -0.31 21.75
N MET A 32 -2.91 0.63 21.74
CA MET A 32 -1.54 0.35 22.19
C MET A 32 -1.45 0.14 23.70
N VAL A 33 -2.25 0.84 24.49
CA VAL A 33 -2.28 0.66 25.96
C VAL A 33 -2.89 -0.69 26.31
N GLN A 34 -3.95 -1.10 25.60
CA GLN A 34 -4.66 -2.34 25.84
C GLN A 34 -3.80 -3.59 25.51
N ASP A 35 -3.01 -3.54 24.45
CA ASP A 35 -2.14 -4.64 24.04
C ASP A 35 -0.67 -4.19 23.95
N PRO A 36 0.17 -4.55 24.93
CA PRO A 36 1.59 -4.19 24.93
C PRO A 36 2.42 -4.95 23.88
N GLU A 37 1.89 -5.97 23.22
CA GLU A 37 2.56 -6.68 22.14
C GLU A 37 2.51 -5.91 20.82
N ILE A 38 1.60 -4.94 20.69
CA ILE A 38 1.52 -4.09 19.52
C ILE A 38 2.77 -3.19 19.47
N MET A 39 3.55 -3.34 18.43
CA MET A 39 4.75 -2.52 18.19
C MET A 39 4.47 -1.35 17.23
N GLY A 40 3.47 -1.45 16.39
CA GLY A 40 3.02 -0.39 15.50
C GLY A 40 1.59 -0.62 15.05
N LEU A 41 0.92 0.46 14.68
CA LEU A 41 -0.44 0.39 14.16
C LEU A 41 -0.71 1.52 13.16
N CYS A 42 -1.70 1.31 12.31
CA CYS A 42 -2.20 2.31 11.38
C CYS A 42 -3.72 2.43 11.48
N GLY A 43 -4.22 3.59 11.10
CA GLY A 43 -5.65 3.84 10.95
C GLY A 43 -6.12 3.77 9.51
N GLU A 44 -7.43 3.94 9.32
CA GLU A 44 -8.07 3.96 8.01
C GLU A 44 -7.84 5.30 7.31
N THR A 45 -7.24 5.26 6.12
CA THR A 45 -7.04 6.44 5.29
C THR A 45 -8.14 6.54 4.22
N LYS A 46 -8.89 7.63 4.25
CA LYS A 46 -9.96 7.94 3.27
C LYS A 46 -9.56 9.08 2.36
N ILE A 47 -10.11 9.11 1.15
CA ILE A 47 -9.89 10.20 0.19
C ILE A 47 -10.80 11.37 0.53
N ALA A 48 -10.25 12.59 0.56
CA ALA A 48 -10.99 13.83 0.77
C ALA A 48 -11.63 14.32 -0.53
N ASN A 49 -10.90 14.30 -1.65
CA ASN A 49 -11.27 14.85 -2.95
C ASN A 49 -11.82 13.81 -3.94
N LYS A 50 -12.76 12.95 -3.50
CA LYS A 50 -13.23 11.74 -4.21
C LYS A 50 -13.73 11.96 -5.64
N ALA A 51 -14.42 13.06 -5.92
CA ALA A 51 -15.10 13.32 -7.19
C ALA A 51 -14.57 14.57 -7.89
N GLN A 52 -13.34 14.97 -7.62
CA GLN A 52 -12.76 16.17 -8.19
C GLN A 52 -12.41 15.97 -9.68
N THR A 53 -11.81 14.84 -10.02
CA THR A 53 -11.48 14.45 -11.40
C THR A 53 -11.70 12.95 -11.61
N TRP A 54 -11.70 12.49 -12.88
CA TRP A 54 -11.75 11.06 -13.17
C TRP A 54 -10.56 10.31 -12.54
N VAL A 55 -9.40 10.95 -12.39
CA VAL A 55 -8.21 10.39 -11.75
C VAL A 55 -8.44 10.17 -10.27
N THR A 56 -9.10 11.10 -9.57
CA THR A 56 -9.44 10.91 -8.15
C THR A 56 -10.53 9.85 -7.96
N MET A 57 -11.48 9.76 -8.89
CA MET A 57 -12.58 8.79 -8.84
C MET A 57 -12.07 7.34 -8.88
N ILE A 58 -11.15 7.02 -9.78
CA ILE A 58 -10.59 5.66 -9.91
C ILE A 58 -9.78 5.23 -8.67
N GLN A 59 -9.30 6.17 -7.88
CA GLN A 59 -8.51 5.89 -6.66
C GLN A 59 -9.40 5.56 -5.44
N VAL A 60 -10.69 5.93 -5.46
CA VAL A 60 -11.56 5.79 -4.26
C VAL A 60 -11.69 4.34 -3.81
N PHE A 61 -11.96 3.45 -4.75
CA PHE A 61 -12.14 2.03 -4.43
C PHE A 61 -10.80 1.33 -4.17
N GLU A 62 -9.75 1.69 -4.88
CA GLU A 62 -8.40 1.19 -4.64
C GLU A 62 -7.92 1.52 -3.22
N TYR A 63 -8.16 2.76 -2.75
CA TYR A 63 -7.85 3.13 -1.37
C TYR A 63 -8.68 2.35 -0.35
N TYR A 64 -9.95 2.06 -0.66
CA TYR A 64 -10.78 1.23 0.21
C TYR A 64 -10.25 -0.19 0.32
N ILE A 65 -9.84 -0.81 -0.80
CA ILE A 65 -9.21 -2.13 -0.77
C ILE A 65 -7.90 -2.07 0.03
N SER A 66 -6.97 -1.21 -0.36
CA SER A 66 -5.60 -1.20 0.17
C SER A 66 -5.50 -0.71 1.63
N HIS A 67 -6.35 0.24 2.05
CA HIS A 67 -6.28 0.86 3.37
C HIS A 67 -7.38 0.41 4.35
N HIS A 68 -8.30 -0.43 3.92
CA HIS A 68 -9.33 -1.00 4.79
C HIS A 68 -9.39 -2.52 4.70
N GLN A 69 -9.72 -3.07 3.52
CA GLN A 69 -9.93 -4.52 3.39
C GLN A 69 -8.64 -5.31 3.60
N THR A 70 -7.57 -4.99 2.87
CA THR A 70 -6.30 -5.70 2.96
C THR A 70 -5.70 -5.58 4.36
N LYS A 71 -5.66 -4.38 4.93
CA LYS A 71 -5.14 -4.17 6.29
C LYS A 71 -6.00 -4.82 7.37
N GLY A 72 -7.33 -4.82 7.19
CA GLY A 72 -8.23 -5.55 8.06
C GLY A 72 -7.97 -7.06 8.04
N PHE A 73 -7.78 -7.62 6.85
CA PHE A 73 -7.41 -9.02 6.67
C PHE A 73 -6.06 -9.35 7.31
N GLU A 74 -5.01 -8.60 6.99
CA GLU A 74 -3.66 -8.78 7.56
C GLU A 74 -3.66 -8.65 9.09
N SER A 75 -4.42 -7.70 9.62
CA SER A 75 -4.57 -7.47 11.07
C SER A 75 -5.19 -8.66 11.82
N CYS A 76 -6.04 -9.46 11.16
CA CYS A 76 -6.57 -10.70 11.75
C CYS A 76 -5.46 -11.71 12.05
N PHE A 77 -4.35 -11.68 11.31
CA PHE A 77 -3.16 -12.50 11.56
C PHE A 77 -2.15 -11.82 12.48
N GLY A 78 -2.42 -10.59 12.93
CA GLY A 78 -1.53 -9.83 13.79
C GLY A 78 -0.33 -9.18 13.07
N VAL A 79 -0.30 -9.21 11.75
CA VAL A 79 0.83 -8.70 10.94
C VAL A 79 0.31 -7.87 9.79
N VAL A 80 0.35 -6.55 9.93
CA VAL A 80 0.13 -5.63 8.81
C VAL A 80 1.47 -5.42 8.09
N THR A 81 1.52 -5.75 6.80
CA THR A 81 2.77 -5.75 6.00
C THR A 81 3.28 -4.35 5.67
N CYS A 82 2.43 -3.33 5.75
CA CYS A 82 2.80 -1.94 5.51
C CYS A 82 2.00 -0.99 6.40
N LEU A 83 2.67 -0.29 7.29
CA LEU A 83 2.12 0.85 8.02
C LEU A 83 2.34 2.11 7.17
N ALA A 84 1.28 2.61 6.54
CA ALA A 84 1.37 3.75 5.63
C ALA A 84 1.86 5.01 6.34
N GLY A 85 2.84 5.69 5.77
CA GLY A 85 3.47 6.89 6.35
C GLY A 85 2.54 8.09 6.57
N CYS A 86 1.31 8.06 6.03
CA CYS A 86 0.36 9.14 6.22
C CYS A 86 -0.41 9.09 7.56
N PHE A 87 -0.60 7.90 8.14
CA PHE A 87 -1.38 7.75 9.38
C PHE A 87 -1.01 6.47 10.12
N SER A 88 0.12 6.48 10.80
CA SER A 88 0.65 5.36 11.57
C SER A 88 1.23 5.83 12.90
N ALA A 89 1.27 4.92 13.87
CA ALA A 89 1.89 5.16 15.18
C ALA A 89 2.80 3.98 15.53
N TYR A 90 3.94 4.28 16.11
CA TYR A 90 4.95 3.30 16.47
C TYR A 90 5.29 3.37 17.94
N ARG A 91 5.54 2.23 18.55
CA ARG A 91 5.97 2.13 19.95
C ARG A 91 7.48 2.30 20.02
N ILE A 92 7.95 3.28 20.76
CA ILE A 92 9.39 3.53 20.96
C ILE A 92 10.02 2.41 21.79
N LYS A 93 9.35 2.01 22.88
CA LYS A 93 9.79 0.96 23.80
C LYS A 93 8.59 0.18 24.34
N ALA A 94 8.74 -1.13 24.53
CA ALA A 94 7.71 -2.00 25.07
C ALA A 94 8.15 -2.65 26.37
N PRO A 95 7.22 -2.91 27.33
CA PRO A 95 7.54 -3.61 28.55
C PRO A 95 7.97 -5.06 28.27
N LYS A 96 8.93 -5.57 29.03
CA LYS A 96 9.40 -6.95 28.99
C LYS A 96 9.10 -7.64 30.33
N GLY A 97 7.98 -8.34 30.36
CA GLY A 97 7.54 -9.06 31.54
C GLY A 97 7.13 -8.15 32.73
N PRO A 98 6.80 -8.74 33.88
CA PRO A 98 6.26 -8.02 35.04
C PRO A 98 7.31 -7.19 35.82
N LYS A 99 8.61 -7.37 35.53
CA LYS A 99 9.72 -6.75 36.31
C LYS A 99 10.08 -5.32 35.91
N GLY A 100 9.27 -4.63 35.08
CA GLY A 100 9.50 -3.22 34.73
C GLY A 100 10.63 -2.96 33.73
N PHE A 101 11.22 -3.99 33.12
CA PHE A 101 12.20 -3.82 32.06
C PHE A 101 11.51 -3.41 30.76
N TYR A 102 12.20 -2.57 29.98
CA TYR A 102 11.73 -2.13 28.66
C TYR A 102 12.68 -2.60 27.56
N VAL A 103 12.10 -3.05 26.45
CA VAL A 103 12.85 -3.34 25.22
C VAL A 103 12.64 -2.20 24.24
N PRO A 104 13.71 -1.61 23.70
CA PRO A 104 13.57 -0.63 22.62
C PRO A 104 12.96 -1.34 21.39
N ILE A 105 11.92 -0.76 20.84
CA ILE A 105 11.26 -1.25 19.61
C ILE A 105 11.70 -0.40 18.44
N LEU A 106 11.11 0.78 18.25
CA LEU A 106 11.54 1.69 17.18
C LEU A 106 12.96 2.23 17.42
N ALA A 107 13.35 2.43 18.67
CA ALA A 107 14.70 2.85 19.06
C ALA A 107 15.70 1.68 19.16
N ASN A 108 15.37 0.49 18.61
CA ASN A 108 16.32 -0.62 18.56
C ASN A 108 17.50 -0.27 17.64
N PRO A 109 18.75 -0.47 18.10
CA PRO A 109 19.93 -0.16 17.30
C PRO A 109 19.93 -0.81 15.91
N ASP A 110 19.53 -2.08 15.80
CA ASP A 110 19.47 -2.79 14.52
C ASP A 110 18.51 -2.13 13.52
N ILE A 111 17.33 -1.64 14.02
CA ILE A 111 16.38 -0.93 13.16
C ILE A 111 16.93 0.43 12.74
N VAL A 112 17.50 1.18 13.70
CA VAL A 112 18.02 2.52 13.45
C VAL A 112 19.20 2.47 12.47
N GLU A 113 20.13 1.53 12.64
CA GLU A 113 21.30 1.37 11.78
C GLU A 113 20.90 1.06 10.34
N HIS A 114 20.07 0.03 10.13
CA HIS A 114 19.62 -0.36 8.79
C HIS A 114 18.72 0.69 8.11
N TYR A 115 17.91 1.41 8.89
CA TYR A 115 17.05 2.45 8.35
C TYR A 115 17.81 3.73 8.01
N SER A 116 18.89 4.04 8.76
CA SER A 116 19.72 5.24 8.59
C SER A 116 20.91 5.00 7.66
N GLU A 117 20.97 3.88 6.95
CA GLU A 117 22.08 3.57 6.04
C GLU A 117 22.20 4.63 4.94
N ASN A 118 23.32 5.37 4.94
CA ASN A 118 23.54 6.47 4.00
C ASN A 118 24.21 6.02 2.69
N VAL A 119 24.87 4.85 2.69
CA VAL A 119 25.53 4.30 1.51
C VAL A 119 24.64 3.25 0.87
N VAL A 120 23.99 3.63 -0.22
CA VAL A 120 22.99 2.80 -0.90
C VAL A 120 23.46 2.49 -2.31
N ASP A 121 24.17 1.37 -2.48
CA ASP A 121 24.85 1.03 -3.75
C ASP A 121 24.00 0.20 -4.70
N THR A 122 23.15 -0.69 -4.16
CA THR A 122 22.37 -1.62 -4.99
C THR A 122 21.00 -1.07 -5.37
N LEU A 123 20.51 -1.45 -6.56
CA LEU A 123 19.16 -1.13 -7.03
C LEU A 123 18.10 -1.54 -6.00
N HIS A 124 18.28 -2.70 -5.37
CA HIS A 124 17.37 -3.23 -4.35
C HIS A 124 17.29 -2.30 -3.13
N LYS A 125 18.42 -1.95 -2.52
CA LYS A 125 18.48 -1.03 -1.38
C LYS A 125 17.93 0.36 -1.71
N LYS A 126 18.21 0.88 -2.94
CA LYS A 126 17.64 2.16 -3.40
C LYS A 126 16.11 2.14 -3.44
N ASN A 127 15.52 1.07 -3.95
CA ASN A 127 14.06 0.93 -3.96
C ASN A 127 13.46 0.80 -2.56
N LEU A 128 14.15 0.17 -1.62
CA LEU A 128 13.72 0.07 -0.22
C LEU A 128 13.78 1.41 0.51
N LEU A 129 14.94 2.05 0.51
CA LEU A 129 15.22 3.23 1.33
C LEU A 129 14.72 4.54 0.72
N LEU A 130 14.88 4.72 -0.62
CA LEU A 130 14.57 6.00 -1.26
C LEU A 130 13.11 6.10 -1.74
N LEU A 131 12.46 4.99 -2.07
CA LEU A 131 11.11 5.01 -2.64
C LEU A 131 10.00 4.56 -1.69
N GLY A 132 10.33 3.81 -0.63
CA GLY A 132 9.35 3.23 0.27
C GLY A 132 9.84 3.02 1.68
N GLU A 133 10.32 4.09 2.26
CA GLU A 133 10.87 4.16 3.61
C GLU A 133 9.89 3.66 4.68
N ASP A 134 8.61 3.95 4.54
CA ASP A 134 7.56 3.52 5.45
C ASP A 134 7.32 1.99 5.41
N ARG A 135 7.35 1.41 4.22
CA ARG A 135 7.27 -0.04 4.03
C ARG A 135 8.53 -0.72 4.57
N TYR A 136 9.70 -0.15 4.26
CA TYR A 136 10.96 -0.71 4.72
C TYR A 136 11.08 -0.68 6.25
N LEU A 137 10.66 0.41 6.89
CA LEU A 137 10.59 0.47 8.35
C LEU A 137 9.69 -0.63 8.93
N THR A 138 8.51 -0.84 8.33
CA THR A 138 7.59 -1.90 8.72
C THR A 138 8.26 -3.28 8.57
N THR A 139 8.95 -3.50 7.47
CA THR A 139 9.68 -4.76 7.18
C THR A 139 10.80 -4.99 8.19
N LEU A 140 11.59 -3.98 8.52
CA LEU A 140 12.64 -4.06 9.54
C LEU A 140 12.09 -4.42 10.91
N MET A 141 10.97 -3.80 11.31
CA MET A 141 10.30 -4.11 12.56
C MET A 141 9.84 -5.58 12.61
N LEU A 142 9.29 -6.11 11.51
CA LEU A 142 8.87 -7.50 11.42
C LEU A 142 10.05 -8.47 11.40
N LYS A 143 11.17 -8.09 10.78
CA LYS A 143 12.41 -8.87 10.81
C LYS A 143 13.00 -8.97 12.21
N THR A 144 13.05 -7.84 12.91
CA THR A 144 13.65 -7.76 14.26
C THR A 144 12.74 -8.37 15.32
N PHE A 145 11.42 -8.18 15.19
CA PHE A 145 10.43 -8.63 16.18
C PHE A 145 9.30 -9.46 15.57
N PRO A 146 9.54 -10.63 14.97
CA PRO A 146 8.54 -11.39 14.21
C PRO A 146 7.38 -11.92 15.06
N LYS A 147 7.53 -11.97 16.39
CA LYS A 147 6.48 -12.40 17.34
C LYS A 147 5.60 -11.28 17.85
N ARG A 148 5.94 -10.00 17.54
CA ARG A 148 5.13 -8.85 17.93
C ARG A 148 4.12 -8.51 16.85
N LYS A 149 3.10 -7.73 17.22
CA LYS A 149 1.96 -7.41 16.36
C LYS A 149 2.10 -6.04 15.70
N LEU A 150 1.70 -5.99 14.43
CA LEU A 150 1.38 -4.77 13.71
C LEU A 150 -0.10 -4.79 13.37
N MET A 151 -0.85 -3.77 13.81
CA MET A 151 -2.30 -3.82 13.79
C MET A 151 -2.92 -2.69 12.96
N PHE A 152 -4.13 -2.94 12.48
CA PHE A 152 -4.98 -1.95 11.84
C PHE A 152 -6.14 -1.57 12.77
N VAL A 153 -6.35 -0.26 12.98
CA VAL A 153 -7.43 0.28 13.81
C VAL A 153 -8.44 0.98 12.90
N PRO A 154 -9.50 0.30 12.46
CA PRO A 154 -10.46 0.85 11.48
C PRO A 154 -11.30 2.01 12.03
N SER A 155 -11.37 2.14 13.35
CA SER A 155 -12.08 3.25 14.02
C SER A 155 -11.25 4.53 14.07
N ALA A 156 -9.93 4.47 13.93
CA ALA A 156 -9.06 5.61 13.78
C ALA A 156 -9.01 6.01 12.29
N VAL A 157 -9.50 7.19 11.96
CA VAL A 157 -9.73 7.61 10.57
C VAL A 157 -8.99 8.91 10.25
N CYS A 158 -8.38 8.97 9.08
CA CYS A 158 -7.91 10.22 8.49
C CYS A 158 -8.45 10.40 7.07
N LYS A 159 -8.43 11.63 6.57
CA LYS A 159 -8.71 11.97 5.17
C LYS A 159 -7.48 12.61 4.55
N THR A 160 -7.09 12.12 3.37
CA THR A 160 -5.97 12.66 2.60
C THR A 160 -6.44 13.14 1.23
N VAL A 161 -5.74 14.08 0.65
CA VAL A 161 -5.94 14.53 -0.72
C VAL A 161 -5.07 13.66 -1.63
N VAL A 162 -5.68 13.07 -2.67
CA VAL A 162 -4.97 12.25 -3.66
C VAL A 162 -4.70 13.02 -4.94
N PRO A 163 -3.72 12.60 -5.75
CA PRO A 163 -3.43 13.24 -7.03
C PRO A 163 -4.67 13.33 -7.93
N ASP A 164 -4.89 14.50 -8.48
CA ASP A 164 -5.97 14.82 -9.43
C ASP A 164 -5.54 14.73 -10.90
N ALA A 165 -4.22 14.78 -11.16
CA ALA A 165 -3.61 14.65 -12.48
C ALA A 165 -2.99 13.26 -12.68
N PHE A 166 -3.25 12.64 -13.84
CA PHE A 166 -2.74 11.28 -14.14
C PHE A 166 -1.21 11.19 -14.15
N ARG A 167 -0.52 12.27 -14.59
CA ARG A 167 0.94 12.32 -14.57
C ARG A 167 1.51 12.18 -13.14
N VAL A 168 0.88 12.84 -12.18
CA VAL A 168 1.28 12.80 -10.76
C VAL A 168 0.95 11.43 -10.16
N LEU A 169 -0.24 10.89 -10.44
CA LEU A 169 -0.63 9.53 -10.04
C LEU A 169 0.36 8.49 -10.56
N ARG A 170 0.73 8.54 -11.84
CA ARG A 170 1.68 7.62 -12.47
C ARG A 170 3.04 7.65 -11.78
N SER A 171 3.59 8.86 -11.50
CA SER A 171 4.86 9.02 -10.79
C SER A 171 4.79 8.49 -9.35
N GLN A 172 3.69 8.75 -8.63
CA GLN A 172 3.47 8.24 -7.28
C GLN A 172 3.39 6.69 -7.27
N ARG A 173 2.61 6.11 -8.19
CA ARG A 173 2.41 4.65 -8.27
C ARG A 173 3.66 3.90 -8.72
N ARG A 174 4.49 4.48 -9.59
CA ARG A 174 5.80 3.94 -9.90
C ARG A 174 6.61 3.66 -8.64
N ARG A 175 6.74 4.65 -7.76
CA ARG A 175 7.45 4.51 -6.48
C ARG A 175 6.83 3.43 -5.60
N TRP A 176 5.51 3.45 -5.45
CA TRP A 176 4.81 2.50 -4.60
C TRP A 176 4.92 1.06 -5.09
N ILE A 177 4.78 0.83 -6.39
CA ILE A 177 4.87 -0.52 -6.97
C ILE A 177 6.30 -1.06 -6.83
N ASN A 178 7.31 -0.29 -7.23
CA ASN A 178 8.71 -0.71 -7.15
C ASN A 178 9.12 -0.99 -5.70
N SER A 179 8.81 -0.09 -4.79
CA SER A 179 9.04 -0.30 -3.35
C SER A 179 8.31 -1.54 -2.82
N THR A 180 7.06 -1.77 -3.24
CA THR A 180 6.27 -2.94 -2.81
C THR A 180 6.96 -4.24 -3.20
N VAL A 181 7.37 -4.39 -4.46
CA VAL A 181 8.03 -5.60 -4.96
C VAL A 181 9.29 -5.91 -4.13
N HIS A 182 10.14 -4.91 -3.93
CA HIS A 182 11.39 -5.11 -3.19
C HIS A 182 11.16 -5.42 -1.69
N ASN A 183 10.16 -4.80 -1.06
CA ASN A 183 9.79 -5.09 0.32
C ASN A 183 9.15 -6.47 0.48
N LEU A 184 8.35 -6.93 -0.49
CA LEU A 184 7.79 -8.27 -0.46
C LEU A 184 8.90 -9.34 -0.54
N PHE A 185 9.95 -9.12 -1.35
CA PHE A 185 11.12 -10.01 -1.38
C PHE A 185 11.83 -10.08 -0.03
N GLU A 186 11.94 -8.97 0.68
CA GLU A 186 12.50 -8.95 2.04
C GLU A 186 11.60 -9.69 3.04
N LEU A 187 10.28 -9.51 2.96
CA LEU A 187 9.32 -10.14 3.86
C LEU A 187 9.22 -11.66 3.68
N ILE A 188 9.36 -12.19 2.46
CA ILE A 188 9.38 -13.64 2.21
C ILE A 188 10.51 -14.32 2.97
N GLN A 189 11.62 -13.63 3.18
CA GLN A 189 12.80 -14.15 3.88
C GLN A 189 12.64 -14.17 5.40
N VAL A 190 11.64 -13.47 5.95
CA VAL A 190 11.40 -13.41 7.39
C VAL A 190 10.87 -14.74 7.89
N ASN A 191 11.62 -15.35 8.82
CA ASN A 191 11.21 -16.57 9.49
C ASN A 191 10.33 -16.28 10.71
N GLY A 192 9.25 -17.06 10.89
CA GLY A 192 8.42 -16.98 12.09
C GLY A 192 7.39 -15.86 12.10
N LEU A 193 7.03 -15.31 10.93
CA LEU A 193 5.87 -14.44 10.82
C LEU A 193 4.64 -15.18 11.34
N CYS A 194 4.04 -14.62 12.39
CA CYS A 194 2.87 -15.18 13.05
C CYS A 194 1.71 -15.36 12.07
N GLY A 195 1.02 -16.47 12.20
CA GLY A 195 -0.27 -16.72 11.55
C GLY A 195 -1.17 -17.47 12.50
N THR A 196 -2.43 -17.14 12.47
CA THR A 196 -3.50 -17.94 13.07
C THR A 196 -3.93 -18.96 12.02
N PHE A 197 -4.15 -20.22 12.39
CA PHE A 197 -4.42 -21.35 11.49
C PHE A 197 -3.21 -21.86 10.67
N CYS A 198 -3.46 -22.86 9.84
CA CYS A 198 -2.44 -23.57 9.05
C CYS A 198 -1.71 -22.73 8.00
N PHE A 199 -2.11 -21.46 7.78
CA PHE A 199 -1.47 -20.54 6.85
C PHE A 199 -0.62 -19.54 7.61
N SER A 200 0.70 -19.63 7.40
CA SER A 200 1.62 -18.60 7.90
C SER A 200 1.47 -17.32 7.06
N MET A 201 1.64 -16.12 7.66
CA MET A 201 1.70 -14.85 6.93
C MET A 201 2.75 -14.86 5.82
N ARG A 202 3.77 -15.70 5.91
CA ARG A 202 4.75 -15.92 4.84
C ARG A 202 4.09 -16.43 3.55
N PHE A 203 3.09 -17.30 3.66
CA PHE A 203 2.33 -17.76 2.49
C PHE A 203 1.49 -16.63 1.89
N VAL A 204 0.87 -15.79 2.72
CA VAL A 204 0.11 -14.62 2.25
C VAL A 204 1.03 -13.64 1.50
N VAL A 205 2.19 -13.32 2.06
CA VAL A 205 3.21 -12.47 1.42
C VAL A 205 3.71 -13.08 0.12
N PHE A 206 3.92 -14.41 0.06
CA PHE A 206 4.30 -15.11 -1.16
C PHE A 206 3.21 -14.98 -2.24
N MET A 207 1.95 -15.21 -1.89
CA MET A 207 0.82 -15.06 -2.82
C MET A 207 0.66 -13.63 -3.31
N ASP A 208 0.87 -12.64 -2.45
CA ASP A 208 0.84 -11.22 -2.81
C ASP A 208 1.98 -10.87 -3.79
N THR A 209 3.17 -11.42 -3.57
CA THR A 209 4.32 -11.26 -4.48
C THR A 209 4.03 -11.85 -5.86
N VAL A 210 3.54 -13.10 -5.90
CA VAL A 210 3.15 -13.75 -7.16
C VAL A 210 2.05 -12.96 -7.86
N GLY A 211 1.02 -12.54 -7.12
CA GLY A 211 -0.06 -11.71 -7.63
C GLY A 211 0.45 -10.43 -8.28
N THR A 212 1.33 -9.70 -7.58
CA THR A 212 1.89 -8.43 -8.08
C THR A 212 2.69 -8.62 -9.37
N LEU A 213 3.49 -9.67 -9.46
CA LEU A 213 4.33 -9.96 -10.64
C LEU A 213 3.51 -10.45 -11.83
N VAL A 214 2.46 -11.26 -11.59
CA VAL A 214 1.63 -11.85 -12.64
C VAL A 214 0.52 -10.92 -13.13
N LEU A 215 0.25 -9.84 -12.41
CA LEU A 215 -0.86 -8.92 -12.66
C LEU A 215 -0.95 -8.42 -14.12
N PRO A 216 0.13 -7.97 -14.79
CA PRO A 216 0.06 -7.54 -16.19
C PRO A 216 -0.35 -8.66 -17.15
N ALA A 217 0.14 -9.89 -16.91
CA ALA A 217 -0.23 -11.06 -17.72
C ALA A 217 -1.70 -11.46 -17.49
N ALA A 218 -2.18 -11.38 -16.25
CA ALA A 218 -3.57 -11.67 -15.89
C ALA A 218 -4.54 -10.73 -16.62
N ILE A 219 -4.22 -9.44 -16.70
CA ILE A 219 -5.03 -8.47 -17.45
C ILE A 219 -5.01 -8.74 -18.95
N ALA A 220 -3.84 -9.05 -19.51
CA ALA A 220 -3.76 -9.40 -20.93
C ALA A 220 -4.62 -10.63 -21.27
N PHE A 221 -4.59 -11.65 -20.40
CA PHE A 221 -5.45 -12.82 -20.51
C PHE A 221 -6.94 -12.49 -20.37
N THR A 222 -7.31 -11.62 -19.43
CA THR A 222 -8.68 -11.14 -19.24
C THR A 222 -9.21 -10.46 -20.50
N VAL A 223 -8.42 -9.55 -21.07
CA VAL A 223 -8.78 -8.87 -22.34
C VAL A 223 -8.94 -9.89 -23.48
N TYR A 224 -8.04 -10.86 -23.59
CA TYR A 224 -8.14 -11.94 -24.56
C TYR A 224 -9.45 -12.74 -24.40
N VAL A 225 -9.82 -13.15 -23.18
CA VAL A 225 -11.05 -13.90 -22.90
C VAL A 225 -12.28 -13.08 -23.28
N VAL A 226 -12.32 -11.79 -22.95
CA VAL A 226 -13.44 -10.90 -23.30
C VAL A 226 -13.57 -10.72 -24.81
N ILE A 227 -12.45 -10.48 -25.52
CA ILE A 227 -12.46 -10.35 -26.98
C ILE A 227 -12.93 -11.66 -27.62
N THR A 228 -12.43 -12.81 -27.16
CA THR A 228 -12.84 -14.12 -27.67
C THR A 228 -14.33 -14.37 -27.43
N ALA A 229 -14.85 -13.99 -26.28
CA ALA A 229 -16.27 -14.14 -25.98
C ALA A 229 -17.16 -13.30 -26.91
N ILE A 230 -16.71 -12.11 -27.29
CA ILE A 230 -17.45 -11.23 -28.22
C ILE A 230 -17.33 -11.75 -29.65
N LEU A 231 -16.15 -12.20 -30.09
CA LEU A 231 -15.92 -12.64 -31.45
C LEU A 231 -16.46 -14.03 -31.77
N THR A 232 -16.48 -14.95 -30.80
CA THR A 232 -16.94 -16.33 -31.02
C THR A 232 -18.37 -16.45 -31.61
N PRO A 233 -19.39 -15.77 -31.06
CA PRO A 233 -20.73 -15.83 -31.62
C PRO A 233 -20.78 -15.23 -33.06
N ILE A 234 -20.03 -14.15 -33.30
CA ILE A 234 -19.96 -13.49 -34.60
C ILE A 234 -19.31 -14.44 -35.63
N GLN A 235 -18.21 -15.10 -35.28
CA GLN A 235 -17.50 -16.04 -36.13
C GLN A 235 -18.27 -17.35 -36.37
N ASN A 236 -19.18 -17.72 -35.50
CA ASN A 236 -20.01 -18.91 -35.60
C ASN A 236 -21.29 -18.67 -36.40
N GLN A 237 -21.59 -17.43 -36.75
CA GLN A 237 -22.73 -17.09 -37.55
C GLN A 237 -22.56 -17.64 -38.98
N GLY A 238 -23.47 -18.51 -39.42
CA GLY A 238 -23.41 -19.14 -40.72
C GLY A 238 -22.51 -20.40 -40.85
N LYS A 239 -21.92 -20.92 -39.75
CA LYS A 239 -21.15 -22.15 -39.73
C LYS A 239 -21.97 -23.36 -39.32
N GLU A 240 -21.64 -24.51 -39.92
CA GLU A 240 -22.23 -25.79 -39.54
C GLU A 240 -21.84 -26.20 -38.09
N PRO A 241 -22.63 -27.05 -37.44
CA PRO A 241 -22.41 -27.43 -36.03
C PRO A 241 -21.02 -27.97 -35.70
N GLY A 242 -20.37 -28.68 -36.65
CA GLY A 242 -19.03 -29.25 -36.49
C GLY A 242 -17.86 -28.25 -36.66
N GLN A 243 -18.11 -27.05 -37.20
CA GLN A 243 -17.10 -26.02 -37.41
C GLN A 243 -17.21 -24.83 -36.47
N LYS A 244 -18.13 -24.88 -35.50
CA LYS A 244 -18.32 -23.82 -34.53
C LYS A 244 -17.22 -23.86 -33.47
N LYS A 245 -16.62 -22.70 -33.20
CA LYS A 245 -15.69 -22.55 -32.08
C LYS A 245 -16.46 -22.63 -30.76
N GLU A 246 -15.89 -23.29 -29.76
CA GLU A 246 -16.44 -23.35 -28.43
C GLU A 246 -16.46 -21.96 -27.77
N PHE A 247 -17.56 -21.67 -27.11
CA PHE A 247 -17.69 -20.42 -26.35
C PHE A 247 -16.93 -20.54 -25.01
N PRO A 248 -16.12 -19.55 -24.60
CA PRO A 248 -15.29 -19.63 -23.38
C PRO A 248 -16.14 -19.44 -22.10
N THR A 249 -17.09 -20.34 -21.83
CA THR A 249 -18.02 -20.25 -20.70
C THR A 249 -17.29 -20.32 -19.36
N LEU A 250 -16.40 -21.30 -19.16
CA LEU A 250 -15.71 -21.50 -17.88
C LEU A 250 -14.81 -20.31 -17.51
N PRO A 251 -13.95 -19.79 -18.39
CA PRO A 251 -13.17 -18.60 -18.11
C PRO A 251 -14.04 -17.36 -17.79
N LEU A 252 -15.16 -17.18 -18.46
CA LEU A 252 -16.09 -16.07 -18.21
C LEU A 252 -16.77 -16.18 -16.86
N VAL A 253 -17.23 -17.37 -16.48
CA VAL A 253 -17.84 -17.61 -15.16
C VAL A 253 -16.83 -17.34 -14.06
N LEU A 254 -15.61 -17.85 -14.19
CA LEU A 254 -14.53 -17.58 -13.22
C LEU A 254 -14.20 -16.08 -13.13
N LEU A 255 -14.13 -15.40 -14.28
CA LEU A 255 -13.89 -13.96 -14.31
C LEU A 255 -15.03 -13.20 -13.63
N ALA A 256 -16.28 -13.55 -13.90
CA ALA A 256 -17.45 -12.92 -13.26
C ALA A 256 -17.46 -13.14 -11.74
N LEU A 257 -17.07 -14.33 -11.27
CA LEU A 257 -16.93 -14.61 -9.84
C LEU A 257 -15.82 -13.78 -9.20
N ILE A 258 -14.63 -13.73 -9.81
CA ILE A 258 -13.47 -12.98 -9.29
C ILE A 258 -13.79 -11.48 -9.20
N LEU A 259 -14.42 -10.92 -10.23
CA LEU A 259 -14.75 -9.49 -10.26
C LEU A 259 -16.01 -9.15 -9.45
N GLY A 260 -16.96 -10.05 -9.32
CA GLY A 260 -18.24 -9.83 -8.63
C GLY A 260 -18.20 -10.09 -7.12
N LEU A 261 -17.39 -11.08 -6.68
CA LEU A 261 -17.34 -11.47 -5.27
C LEU A 261 -16.96 -10.30 -4.33
N PRO A 262 -15.98 -9.42 -4.62
CA PRO A 262 -15.71 -8.26 -3.79
C PRO A 262 -16.94 -7.35 -3.61
N GLY A 263 -17.76 -7.19 -4.66
CA GLY A 263 -19.00 -6.40 -4.57
C GLY A 263 -20.00 -6.99 -3.60
N VAL A 264 -20.22 -8.30 -3.66
CA VAL A 264 -21.08 -9.03 -2.72
C VAL A 264 -20.57 -8.87 -1.29
N LEU A 265 -19.26 -9.06 -1.08
CA LEU A 265 -18.65 -8.90 0.24
C LEU A 265 -18.85 -7.49 0.79
N ILE A 266 -18.71 -6.44 -0.02
CA ILE A 266 -18.92 -5.05 0.40
C ILE A 266 -20.38 -4.82 0.84
N VAL A 267 -21.33 -5.31 0.09
CA VAL A 267 -22.76 -5.19 0.44
C VAL A 267 -23.05 -5.88 1.77
N VAL A 268 -22.54 -7.10 1.95
CA VAL A 268 -22.76 -7.89 3.15
C VAL A 268 -22.06 -7.30 4.38
N THR A 269 -20.78 -6.90 4.24
CA THR A 269 -19.94 -6.48 5.37
C THR A 269 -20.12 -5.02 5.74
N SER A 270 -20.11 -4.11 4.77
CA SER A 270 -20.11 -2.67 5.04
C SER A 270 -21.47 -2.01 4.97
N ARG A 271 -22.46 -2.64 4.36
CA ARG A 271 -23.81 -2.10 4.09
C ARG A 271 -23.80 -0.70 3.44
N ARG A 272 -22.73 -0.34 2.76
CA ARG A 272 -22.52 0.97 2.12
C ARG A 272 -22.60 0.83 0.60
N PHE A 273 -23.79 0.89 0.04
CA PHE A 273 -24.05 0.73 -1.40
C PHE A 273 -23.21 1.68 -2.29
N MET A 274 -22.86 2.87 -1.79
CA MET A 274 -22.01 3.81 -2.54
C MET A 274 -20.65 3.22 -2.93
N TYR A 275 -20.08 2.28 -2.15
CA TYR A 275 -18.83 1.63 -2.51
C TYR A 275 -18.98 0.67 -3.70
N VAL A 276 -20.17 0.16 -3.97
CA VAL A 276 -20.44 -0.66 -5.16
C VAL A 276 -20.30 0.19 -6.43
N ILE A 277 -20.79 1.45 -6.40
CA ILE A 277 -20.60 2.40 -7.52
C ILE A 277 -19.12 2.67 -7.75
N TRP A 278 -18.37 2.95 -6.70
CA TRP A 278 -16.92 3.15 -6.79
C TRP A 278 -16.19 1.89 -7.28
N MET A 279 -16.67 0.71 -6.93
CA MET A 279 -16.16 -0.55 -7.46
C MET A 279 -16.37 -0.66 -8.97
N LEU A 280 -17.54 -0.31 -9.48
CA LEU A 280 -17.78 -0.33 -10.93
C LEU A 280 -16.85 0.61 -11.68
N ILE A 281 -16.62 1.83 -11.17
CA ILE A 281 -15.66 2.78 -11.74
C ILE A 281 -14.24 2.19 -11.71
N TYR A 282 -13.86 1.53 -10.62
CA TYR A 282 -12.58 0.85 -10.48
C TYR A 282 -12.42 -0.31 -11.49
N LEU A 283 -13.47 -1.13 -11.68
CA LEU A 283 -13.45 -2.24 -12.63
C LEU A 283 -13.21 -1.75 -14.08
N ILE A 284 -13.80 -0.62 -14.47
CA ILE A 284 -13.54 -0.01 -15.78
C ILE A 284 -12.09 0.46 -15.88
N SER A 285 -11.49 0.90 -14.77
CA SER A 285 -10.10 1.39 -14.72
C SER A 285 -9.05 0.30 -14.48
N LEU A 286 -9.43 -0.99 -14.36
CA LEU A 286 -8.49 -2.12 -14.16
C LEU A 286 -7.33 -2.16 -15.15
N PRO A 287 -7.49 -1.88 -16.46
CA PRO A 287 -6.37 -1.84 -17.38
C PRO A 287 -5.31 -0.79 -16.98
N ILE A 288 -5.73 0.33 -16.39
CA ILE A 288 -4.80 1.35 -15.89
C ILE A 288 -4.03 0.79 -14.68
N TRP A 289 -4.74 0.22 -13.71
CA TRP A 289 -4.16 -0.26 -12.46
C TRP A 289 -3.26 -1.48 -12.63
N ASN A 290 -3.67 -2.43 -13.46
CA ASN A 290 -3.04 -3.74 -13.53
C ASN A 290 -2.12 -3.91 -14.75
N LEU A 291 -2.17 -3.01 -15.72
CA LEU A 291 -1.29 -3.06 -16.89
C LEU A 291 -0.46 -1.79 -17.03
N VAL A 292 -1.09 -0.62 -17.20
CA VAL A 292 -0.37 0.61 -17.53
C VAL A 292 0.57 1.05 -16.40
N LEU A 293 0.08 1.09 -15.18
CA LEU A 293 0.88 1.54 -14.03
C LEU A 293 2.00 0.55 -13.67
N PRO A 294 1.76 -0.79 -13.57
CA PRO A 294 2.84 -1.74 -13.33
C PRO A 294 3.87 -1.81 -14.45
N ALA A 295 3.44 -1.83 -15.71
CA ALA A 295 4.35 -1.83 -16.85
C ALA A 295 5.25 -0.58 -16.84
N TYR A 296 4.68 0.59 -16.58
CA TYR A 296 5.44 1.82 -16.43
C TYR A 296 6.40 1.78 -15.23
N ALA A 297 5.96 1.25 -14.10
CA ALA A 297 6.78 1.14 -12.89
C ALA A 297 7.99 0.22 -13.12
N TYR A 298 7.77 -0.94 -13.71
CA TYR A 298 8.86 -1.90 -13.99
C TYR A 298 9.83 -1.39 -15.05
N TRP A 299 9.34 -0.66 -16.05
CA TRP A 299 10.20 -0.03 -17.06
C TRP A 299 11.10 1.08 -16.48
N HIS A 300 10.69 1.71 -15.38
CA HIS A 300 11.41 2.79 -14.69
C HIS A 300 11.79 2.38 -13.26
N MET A 301 12.29 1.17 -13.08
CA MET A 301 12.68 0.66 -11.77
C MET A 301 13.96 1.32 -11.24
N ASP A 302 14.74 1.91 -12.11
CA ASP A 302 15.97 2.66 -11.85
C ASP A 302 15.77 4.18 -11.64
N ASP A 303 14.52 4.66 -11.80
CA ASP A 303 14.20 6.07 -11.58
C ASP A 303 13.80 6.32 -10.12
N PHE A 304 14.69 6.94 -9.36
CA PHE A 304 14.51 7.29 -7.95
C PHE A 304 14.00 8.71 -7.73
N SER A 305 13.66 9.46 -8.80
CA SER A 305 13.15 10.82 -8.68
C SER A 305 11.83 10.86 -7.91
N TRP A 306 11.75 11.77 -6.96
CA TRP A 306 10.49 12.15 -6.34
C TRP A 306 9.77 13.06 -7.33
N GLY A 307 8.65 12.62 -7.88
CA GLY A 307 7.82 13.47 -8.72
C GLY A 307 7.38 14.70 -7.93
N ALA A 308 7.07 15.81 -8.65
CA ALA A 308 6.63 17.06 -8.06
C ALA A 308 5.42 16.85 -7.13
N THR A 309 5.67 16.62 -5.85
CA THR A 309 4.66 16.50 -4.82
C THR A 309 4.23 17.87 -4.31
N ARG A 310 5.07 18.89 -4.46
CA ARG A 310 4.79 20.28 -4.13
C ARG A 310 5.76 21.19 -4.91
N VAL A 311 5.23 22.20 -5.56
CA VAL A 311 6.04 23.32 -6.09
C VAL A 311 5.99 24.41 -5.02
N VAL A 312 7.10 24.69 -4.36
CA VAL A 312 7.22 25.86 -3.47
C VAL A 312 7.13 27.10 -4.35
N GLN A 313 6.20 28.01 -4.06
CA GLN A 313 6.11 29.29 -4.77
C GLN A 313 7.45 30.03 -4.62
N GLY A 314 8.21 30.17 -5.72
CA GLY A 314 9.51 30.82 -5.75
C GLY A 314 10.66 29.95 -6.27
N GLU A 315 10.52 28.64 -6.38
CA GLU A 315 11.56 27.81 -7.02
C GLU A 315 11.50 27.90 -8.55
N LYS A 316 12.62 28.25 -9.16
CA LYS A 316 12.79 28.21 -10.62
C LYS A 316 12.79 26.75 -11.09
N LYS A 317 11.93 26.42 -12.08
CA LYS A 317 11.99 25.14 -12.79
C LYS A 317 13.39 24.93 -13.36
N GLY A 318 14.18 24.07 -12.77
CA GLY A 318 15.49 23.71 -13.34
C GLY A 318 16.54 23.20 -12.36
N GLU A 319 16.39 23.38 -11.07
CA GLU A 319 17.35 22.82 -10.11
C GLU A 319 16.91 21.40 -9.71
N SER A 320 17.61 20.41 -10.28
CA SER A 320 17.52 19.04 -9.84
C SER A 320 18.12 18.96 -8.43
N HIS A 321 17.38 18.45 -7.45
CA HIS A 321 17.90 18.07 -6.16
C HIS A 321 18.85 16.85 -6.32
N GLY A 322 20.02 17.09 -6.95
CA GLY A 322 21.18 16.25 -6.91
C GLY A 322 22.15 16.87 -5.94
N SER A 323 22.38 16.23 -4.80
CA SER A 323 23.52 16.47 -3.90
C SER A 323 23.58 17.85 -3.22
N ALA A 324 22.50 18.38 -2.71
CA ALA A 324 22.59 19.45 -1.72
C ALA A 324 22.81 18.83 -0.34
N ALA A 325 23.98 19.07 0.25
CA ALA A 325 24.24 18.77 1.64
C ALA A 325 23.16 19.44 2.49
N VAL A 326 22.42 18.63 3.24
CA VAL A 326 21.38 19.13 4.14
C VAL A 326 22.06 19.91 5.24
N SER A 327 21.87 21.23 5.24
CA SER A 327 22.28 22.10 6.33
C SER A 327 21.33 21.87 7.49
N TYR A 328 21.83 21.21 8.53
CA TYR A 328 21.07 21.03 9.77
C TYR A 328 20.96 22.37 10.50
N THR A 329 19.79 22.96 10.52
CA THR A 329 19.48 23.98 11.50
C THR A 329 19.17 23.29 12.82
N HIS A 330 20.12 23.30 13.74
CA HIS A 330 19.91 22.93 15.13
C HIS A 330 18.93 23.94 15.75
N LEU A 331 17.67 23.55 15.92
CA LEU A 331 16.78 24.21 16.87
C LEU A 331 17.21 23.80 18.27
N THR A 332 18.04 24.61 18.90
CA THR A 332 18.24 24.58 20.34
C THR A 332 16.93 25.05 20.97
N LEU A 333 16.18 24.12 21.55
CA LEU A 333 15.06 24.46 22.44
C LEU A 333 15.62 25.10 23.71
N PRO A 334 14.97 26.18 24.26
CA PRO A 334 15.32 26.77 25.51
C PRO A 334 15.08 25.85 26.71
#